data_ca406122ec2faf447e827d98cd999c66
#
_entry.id   ca406122ec2faf447e827d98cd999c66
#
_cell.length_a   1.000
_cell.length_b   1.000
_cell.length_c   1.000
_cell.angle_alpha   90.00
_cell.angle_beta   90.00
_cell.angle_gamma   90.00
#
_symmetry.space_group_name_H-M   'P 1'
#
loop_
_entity.id
_entity.type
_entity.pdbx_description
1 polymer ?
#
loop_
_entity_poly.entity_id
_entity_poly.type
_entity_poly.pdbx_seq_one_letter_code
_entity_poly.pdbx_strand_id
1 'polypeptide(L)'
;MNFDELDKKMRVYEQSLDQIILPEIYLVARLDGRGFTRLTKEICKFEAPFDCRIVPLPTLERIQDYFLWRQEDAHRNSLNAHCYWMLRKEGKTVQEATRELEGQSVGYKNELLFSR
;
A
#
# COMPACT_ATOMS: atom_id res chain seq x y z
N MET A 1 40.56 8.81 3.75
CA MET A 1 39.51 9.01 4.76
C MET A 1 39.56 7.85 5.73
N ASN A 2 39.76 8.11 6.99
CA ASN A 2 39.71 7.06 8.01
C ASN A 2 38.26 6.80 8.49
N PHE A 3 38.11 5.74 9.27
CA PHE A 3 36.78 5.35 9.75
C PHE A 3 36.10 6.45 10.60
N ASP A 4 36.85 7.15 11.43
CA ASP A 4 36.29 8.19 12.29
C ASP A 4 35.72 9.36 11.51
N GLU A 5 36.37 9.76 10.44
CA GLU A 5 35.87 10.80 9.55
C GLU A 5 34.61 10.36 8.80
N LEU A 6 34.61 9.13 8.33
CA LEU A 6 33.45 8.55 7.64
C LEU A 6 32.27 8.42 8.60
N ASP A 7 32.51 7.96 9.82
CA ASP A 7 31.50 7.84 10.85
C ASP A 7 30.80 9.18 11.11
N LYS A 8 31.58 10.25 11.29
CA LYS A 8 31.03 11.60 11.51
C LYS A 8 30.16 12.07 10.34
N LYS A 9 30.63 11.84 9.12
CA LYS A 9 29.88 12.25 7.93
C LYS A 9 28.56 11.49 7.78
N MET A 10 28.58 10.20 8.02
CA MET A 10 27.38 9.37 7.85
C MET A 10 26.34 9.64 8.93
N ARG A 11 26.77 9.94 10.16
CA ARG A 11 25.84 10.26 11.25
C ARG A 11 25.01 11.51 10.97
N VAL A 12 25.56 12.49 10.26
CA VAL A 12 24.80 13.68 9.88
C VAL A 12 23.59 13.29 9.03
N TYR A 13 23.79 12.40 8.05
CA TYR A 13 22.68 11.92 7.22
C TYR A 13 21.70 11.07 8.03
N GLU A 14 22.20 10.19 8.86
CA GLU A 14 21.38 9.31 9.70
C GLU A 14 20.47 10.11 10.63
N GLN A 15 20.98 11.21 11.19
CA GLN A 15 20.26 12.04 12.15
C GLN A 15 19.36 13.08 11.49
N SER A 16 19.46 13.28 10.19
CA SER A 16 18.74 14.35 9.49
C SER A 16 17.22 14.30 9.64
N LEU A 17 16.66 13.11 9.81
CA LEU A 17 15.22 12.91 9.97
C LEU A 17 14.87 12.30 11.34
N ASP A 18 15.79 12.36 12.29
CA ASP A 18 15.52 11.82 13.62
C ASP A 18 14.40 12.58 14.30
N GLN A 19 13.51 11.83 14.92
CA GLN A 19 12.42 12.36 15.71
C GLN A 19 12.37 11.64 17.04
N ILE A 20 12.04 12.39 18.08
CA ILE A 20 11.85 11.82 19.41
C ILE A 20 10.41 11.34 19.52
N ILE A 21 10.25 10.07 19.84
CA ILE A 21 8.94 9.45 19.99
C ILE A 21 8.67 9.30 21.49
N LEU A 22 7.46 9.67 21.89
CA LEU A 22 7.05 9.53 23.28
C LEU A 22 7.05 8.07 23.71
N PRO A 23 7.43 7.77 24.97
CA PRO A 23 7.35 6.40 25.47
C PRO A 23 5.91 5.89 25.47
N GLU A 24 5.76 4.57 25.43
CA GLU A 24 4.46 3.88 25.46
C GLU A 24 3.60 4.08 24.19
N ILE A 25 4.19 4.56 23.09
CA ILE A 25 3.55 4.61 21.80
C ILE A 25 4.19 3.57 20.90
N TYR A 26 3.35 2.82 20.19
CA TYR A 26 3.79 1.88 19.18
C TYR A 26 3.85 2.58 17.82
N LEU A 27 4.80 2.17 16.99
CA LEU A 27 4.92 2.70 15.63
C LEU A 27 4.79 1.58 14.62
N VAL A 28 4.07 1.87 13.56
CA VAL A 28 4.00 1.02 12.37
C VAL A 28 4.52 1.84 11.19
N ALA A 29 5.45 1.28 10.45
CA ALA A 29 5.92 1.87 9.19
C ALA A 29 5.25 1.16 8.04
N ARG A 30 4.65 1.95 7.12
CA ARG A 30 4.06 1.42 5.89
C ARG A 30 4.80 1.99 4.69
N LEU A 31 5.31 1.09 3.86
CA LEU A 31 5.97 1.44 2.62
C LEU A 31 5.07 1.08 1.44
N ASP A 32 4.93 1.98 0.51
CA ASP A 32 4.14 1.76 -0.68
C ASP A 32 4.87 2.31 -1.90
N GLY A 33 5.04 1.47 -2.92
CA GLY A 33 5.70 1.86 -4.16
C GLY A 33 4.73 2.55 -5.09
N ARG A 34 5.07 3.75 -5.54
CA ARG A 34 4.30 4.45 -6.56
C ARG A 34 4.63 3.89 -7.93
N GLY A 35 3.58 3.59 -8.72
CA GLY A 35 3.76 3.07 -10.06
C GLY A 35 4.42 1.70 -10.11
N PHE A 36 4.19 0.87 -9.10
CA PHE A 36 4.81 -0.45 -8.96
C PHE A 36 4.55 -1.35 -10.17
N THR A 37 3.36 -1.28 -10.75
CA THR A 37 3.00 -2.04 -11.96
C THR A 37 3.86 -1.60 -13.15
N ARG A 38 4.13 -0.31 -13.25
CA ARG A 38 5.00 0.25 -14.29
C ARG A 38 6.45 -0.17 -14.07
N LEU A 39 6.87 -0.26 -12.82
CA LEU A 39 8.20 -0.68 -12.42
C LEU A 39 8.49 -2.12 -12.83
N THR A 40 7.54 -3.02 -12.61
CA THR A 40 7.67 -4.43 -13.01
C THR A 40 7.71 -4.60 -14.52
N LYS A 41 7.07 -3.71 -15.28
CA LYS A 41 7.12 -3.73 -16.75
C LYS A 41 8.42 -3.19 -17.33
N GLU A 42 9.08 -2.27 -16.63
CA GLU A 42 10.31 -1.62 -17.10
C GLU A 42 11.59 -2.20 -16.51
N ILE A 43 11.49 -3.35 -15.86
CA ILE A 43 12.62 -4.07 -15.25
C ILE A 43 13.35 -3.24 -14.19
N CYS A 44 12.84 -3.27 -12.95
CA CYS A 44 13.57 -2.87 -11.74
C CYS A 44 14.42 -1.61 -11.87
N LYS A 45 13.81 -0.51 -12.27
CA LYS A 45 14.48 0.78 -12.13
C LYS A 45 14.38 1.19 -10.67
N PHE A 46 15.53 1.28 -10.01
CA PHE A 46 15.65 1.67 -8.60
C PHE A 46 15.22 3.12 -8.32
N GLU A 47 14.68 3.81 -9.30
CA GLU A 47 14.26 5.22 -9.21
C GLU A 47 12.77 5.41 -8.95
N ALA A 48 12.06 4.34 -8.60
CA ALA A 48 10.64 4.46 -8.30
C ALA A 48 10.45 5.16 -6.95
N PRO A 49 9.59 6.16 -6.89
CA PRO A 49 9.28 6.80 -5.62
C PRO A 49 8.51 5.85 -4.71
N PHE A 50 8.81 5.91 -3.44
CA PHE A 50 8.09 5.18 -2.40
C PHE A 50 7.40 6.17 -1.48
N ASP A 51 6.19 5.85 -1.09
CA ASP A 51 5.55 6.51 0.03
C ASP A 51 5.94 5.77 1.31
N CYS A 52 6.40 6.53 2.28
CA CYS A 52 6.69 6.00 3.62
C CYS A 52 5.79 6.70 4.62
N ARG A 53 4.97 5.93 5.30
CA ARG A 53 4.06 6.47 6.31
C ARG A 53 4.39 5.86 7.64
N ILE A 54 4.59 6.72 8.64
CA ILE A 54 4.79 6.30 10.02
C ILE A 54 3.49 6.55 10.77
N VAL A 55 2.94 5.50 11.36
CA VAL A 55 1.64 5.56 12.03
C VAL A 55 1.84 5.31 13.53
N PRO A 56 1.62 6.31 14.37
CA PRO A 56 1.67 6.12 15.82
C PRO A 56 0.36 5.51 16.31
N LEU A 57 0.46 4.47 17.10
CA LEU A 57 -0.70 3.76 17.64
C LEU A 57 -0.57 3.61 19.15
N PRO A 58 -1.63 3.91 19.93
CA PRO A 58 -1.53 3.96 21.37
C PRO A 58 -1.46 2.61 22.07
N THR A 59 -1.99 1.55 21.45
CA THR A 59 -2.09 0.22 22.08
C THR A 59 -1.80 -0.90 21.08
N LEU A 60 -1.46 -2.08 21.59
CA LEU A 60 -1.33 -3.30 20.76
C LEU A 60 -2.63 -3.66 20.08
N GLU A 61 -3.76 -3.41 20.73
CA GLU A 61 -5.08 -3.63 20.14
C GLU A 61 -5.25 -2.79 18.88
N ARG A 62 -4.83 -1.52 18.92
CA ARG A 62 -4.89 -0.63 17.75
C ARG A 62 -3.95 -1.07 16.64
N ILE A 63 -2.84 -1.70 16.98
CA ILE A 63 -1.96 -2.30 15.95
C ILE A 63 -2.69 -3.43 15.24
N GLN A 64 -3.37 -4.29 15.99
CA GLN A 64 -4.17 -5.38 15.39
C GLN A 64 -5.27 -4.83 14.50
N ASP A 65 -5.99 -3.81 14.96
CA ASP A 65 -7.02 -3.13 14.16
C ASP A 65 -6.45 -2.55 12.87
N TYR A 66 -5.27 -1.95 12.96
CA TYR A 66 -4.60 -1.36 11.80
C TYR A 66 -4.28 -2.44 10.75
N PHE A 67 -3.73 -3.57 11.16
CA PHE A 67 -3.42 -4.66 10.23
C PHE A 67 -4.67 -5.29 9.64
N LEU A 68 -5.72 -5.48 10.44
CA LEU A 68 -7.01 -5.98 9.95
C LEU A 68 -7.61 -5.04 8.91
N TRP A 69 -7.55 -3.76 9.16
CA TRP A 69 -8.02 -2.74 8.22
C TRP A 69 -7.25 -2.80 6.91
N ARG A 70 -5.91 -2.87 6.97
CA ARG A 70 -5.08 -2.95 5.76
C ARG A 70 -5.34 -4.24 4.98
N GLN A 71 -5.52 -5.34 5.68
CA GLN A 71 -5.81 -6.63 5.05
C GLN A 71 -7.15 -6.60 4.32
N GLU A 72 -8.17 -6.05 4.96
CA GLU A 72 -9.50 -5.93 4.36
C GLU A 72 -9.50 -4.98 3.16
N ASP A 73 -8.80 -3.86 3.27
CA ASP A 73 -8.68 -2.91 2.17
C ASP A 73 -8.01 -3.54 0.95
N ALA A 74 -6.93 -4.29 1.17
CA ALA A 74 -6.24 -5.01 0.09
C ALA A 74 -7.16 -6.05 -0.55
N HIS A 75 -7.94 -6.78 0.26
CA HIS A 75 -8.90 -7.76 -0.25
C HIS A 75 -9.96 -7.11 -1.13
N ARG A 76 -10.55 -6.00 -0.66
CA ARG A 76 -11.57 -5.27 -1.42
C ARG A 76 -11.03 -4.72 -2.74
N ASN A 77 -9.83 -4.19 -2.73
CA ASN A 77 -9.19 -3.68 -3.95
C ASN A 77 -8.90 -4.80 -4.94
N SER A 78 -8.42 -5.94 -4.45
CA SER A 78 -8.16 -7.11 -5.29
C SER A 78 -9.44 -7.65 -5.92
N LEU A 79 -10.49 -7.81 -5.13
CA LEU A 79 -11.78 -8.26 -5.61
C LEU A 79 -12.36 -7.34 -6.68
N ASN A 80 -12.30 -6.03 -6.42
CA ASN A 80 -12.78 -5.04 -7.39
C ASN A 80 -11.99 -5.11 -8.71
N ALA A 81 -10.68 -5.26 -8.64
CA ALA A 81 -9.83 -5.37 -9.82
C ALA A 81 -10.16 -6.62 -10.64
N HIS A 82 -10.37 -7.75 -9.98
CA HIS A 82 -10.75 -8.99 -10.67
C HIS A 82 -12.10 -8.86 -11.38
N CYS A 83 -13.09 -8.29 -10.72
CA CYS A 83 -14.40 -8.03 -11.33
C CYS A 83 -14.28 -7.08 -12.52
N TYR A 84 -13.52 -6.00 -12.38
CA TYR A 84 -13.31 -5.03 -13.43
C TYR A 84 -12.73 -5.67 -14.68
N TRP A 85 -11.66 -6.44 -14.54
CA TRP A 85 -11.01 -7.07 -15.68
C TRP A 85 -11.87 -8.16 -16.30
N MET A 86 -12.66 -8.87 -15.51
CA MET A 86 -13.63 -9.84 -16.03
C MET A 86 -14.68 -9.14 -16.92
N LEU A 87 -15.23 -8.03 -16.47
CA LEU A 87 -16.20 -7.25 -17.23
C LEU A 87 -15.59 -6.69 -18.52
N ARG A 88 -14.37 -6.21 -18.45
CA ARG A 88 -13.63 -5.75 -19.63
C ARG A 88 -13.44 -6.88 -20.64
N LYS A 89 -13.15 -8.06 -20.17
CA LYS A 89 -12.95 -9.25 -21.00
C LYS A 89 -14.23 -9.69 -21.69
N GLU A 90 -15.38 -9.41 -21.08
CA GLU A 90 -16.70 -9.66 -21.68
C GLU A 90 -17.09 -8.61 -22.73
N GLY A 91 -16.26 -7.63 -22.98
CA GLY A 91 -16.48 -6.61 -23.99
C GLY A 91 -17.05 -5.28 -23.46
N LYS A 92 -17.19 -5.13 -22.15
CA LYS A 92 -17.66 -3.86 -21.59
C LYS A 92 -16.57 -2.79 -21.65
N THR A 93 -16.98 -1.55 -21.88
CA THR A 93 -16.07 -0.42 -21.90
C THR A 93 -15.57 -0.09 -20.50
N VAL A 94 -14.52 0.75 -20.41
CA VAL A 94 -14.02 1.25 -19.13
C VAL A 94 -15.14 1.91 -18.31
N GLN A 95 -15.93 2.75 -18.96
CA GLN A 95 -17.05 3.45 -18.30
C GLN A 95 -18.14 2.50 -17.82
N GLU A 96 -18.50 1.52 -18.65
CA GLU A 96 -19.52 0.54 -18.31
C GLU A 96 -19.08 -0.34 -17.12
N ALA A 97 -17.87 -0.87 -17.17
CA ALA A 97 -17.32 -1.70 -16.09
C ALA A 97 -17.20 -0.92 -14.77
N THR A 98 -16.69 0.30 -14.82
CA THR A 98 -16.56 1.16 -13.65
C THR A 98 -17.93 1.46 -13.05
N ARG A 99 -18.89 1.80 -13.88
CA ARG A 99 -20.25 2.14 -13.44
C ARG A 99 -20.97 0.94 -12.81
N GLU A 100 -20.79 -0.25 -13.39
CA GLU A 100 -21.41 -1.47 -12.86
C GLU A 100 -20.90 -1.84 -11.46
N LEU A 101 -19.64 -1.55 -11.18
CA LEU A 101 -19.02 -1.88 -9.88
C LEU A 101 -19.14 -0.77 -8.84
N GLU A 102 -19.46 0.45 -9.27
CA GLU A 102 -19.52 1.60 -8.39
C GLU A 102 -20.61 1.42 -7.32
N GLY A 103 -20.22 1.59 -6.05
CA GLY A 103 -21.15 1.49 -4.94
C GLY A 103 -21.61 0.09 -4.60
N GLN A 104 -21.10 -0.94 -5.26
CA GLN A 104 -21.52 -2.31 -5.03
C GLN A 104 -20.84 -2.94 -3.81
N SER A 105 -21.55 -3.84 -3.15
CA SER A 105 -21.06 -4.53 -1.96
C SER A 105 -20.03 -5.62 -2.31
N VAL A 106 -19.29 -6.06 -1.29
CA VAL A 106 -18.38 -7.21 -1.41
C VAL A 106 -19.16 -8.46 -1.82
N GLY A 107 -20.34 -8.67 -1.24
CA GLY A 107 -21.21 -9.79 -1.59
C GLY A 107 -21.61 -9.80 -3.06
N TYR A 108 -22.00 -8.65 -3.59
CA TYR A 108 -22.34 -8.50 -5.01
C TYR A 108 -21.14 -8.85 -5.90
N LYS A 109 -19.97 -8.33 -5.57
CA LYS A 109 -18.76 -8.56 -6.36
C LYS A 109 -18.32 -10.03 -6.33
N ASN A 110 -18.46 -10.69 -5.19
CA ASN A 110 -18.19 -12.12 -5.09
C ASN A 110 -19.15 -12.94 -5.95
N GLU A 111 -20.43 -12.64 -5.90
CA GLU A 111 -21.43 -13.32 -6.74
C GLU A 111 -21.13 -13.09 -8.22
N LEU A 112 -20.82 -11.87 -8.61
CA LEU A 112 -20.49 -11.53 -9.98
C LEU A 112 -19.29 -12.33 -10.47
N LEU A 113 -18.24 -12.42 -9.66
CA LEU A 113 -17.01 -13.10 -10.04
C LEU A 113 -17.19 -14.62 -10.14
N PHE A 114 -17.94 -15.22 -9.20
CA PHE A 114 -18.07 -16.68 -9.12
C PHE A 114 -19.27 -17.26 -9.89
N SER A 115 -20.17 -16.41 -10.36
CA SER A 115 -21.32 -16.84 -11.18
C SER A 115 -21.02 -16.94 -12.68
N ARG A 116 -19.84 -16.55 -13.07
CA ARG A 116 -19.42 -16.50 -14.48
C ARG A 116 -18.17 -17.37 -14.80
#